data_7e0ba676d351aff0d7a0de145055bf76
#
_entry.id   7e0ba676d351aff0d7a0de145055bf76
#
_cell.length_a   1.000
_cell.length_b   1.000
_cell.length_c   1.000
_cell.angle_alpha   90.00
_cell.angle_beta   90.00
_cell.angle_gamma   90.00
#
_symmetry.space_group_name_H-M   'P 1'
#
loop_
_entity.id
_entity.type
_entity.pdbx_description
1 polymer ?
#
loop_
_entity_poly.entity_id
_entity_poly.type
_entity_poly.pdbx_seq_one_letter_code
_entity_poly.pdbx_strand_id
1 'polypeptide(L)'
;MTPRRHWRSYGTDPLPTPAEALEEPFAAFPSWFLRITCDRCGKDRLVSQVHAPAWHDRTLRDILARIRHDGCGGLAGKAELLTGIEGVSSRPVRRIVLLGGP
;
A
#
# COMPACT_ATOMS: atom_id res chain seq x y z
N MET A 1 -12.05 22.73 7.87
CA MET A 1 -11.13 21.60 7.68
C MET A 1 -11.76 20.57 6.76
N THR A 2 -11.08 20.23 5.70
CA THR A 2 -11.59 19.23 4.74
C THR A 2 -11.46 17.84 5.35
N PRO A 3 -12.52 17.03 5.39
CA PRO A 3 -12.39 15.67 5.90
C PRO A 3 -11.46 14.87 5.01
N ARG A 4 -10.68 13.95 5.61
CA ARG A 4 -9.81 13.05 4.88
C ARG A 4 -10.66 12.12 4.03
N ARG A 5 -10.20 11.87 2.81
CA ARG A 5 -10.82 10.84 1.97
C ARG A 5 -10.43 9.46 2.48
N HIS A 6 -11.37 8.54 2.40
CA HIS A 6 -11.12 7.14 2.74
C HIS A 6 -11.55 6.29 1.56
N TRP A 7 -10.64 5.47 1.04
CA TRP A 7 -10.92 4.55 -0.04
C TRP A 7 -11.19 3.16 0.55
N ARG A 8 -12.41 2.67 0.37
CA ARG A 8 -12.81 1.37 0.89
C ARG A 8 -12.61 0.29 -0.16
N SER A 9 -12.33 -0.92 0.30
CA SER A 9 -11.99 -2.03 -0.59
C SER A 9 -13.13 -2.46 -1.52
N TYR A 10 -14.35 -2.22 -1.14
CA TYR A 10 -15.53 -2.64 -1.91
C TYR A 10 -16.20 -1.46 -2.63
N GLY A 11 -15.59 -0.30 -2.65
CA GLY A 11 -16.16 0.86 -3.30
C GLY A 11 -16.17 0.77 -4.81
N THR A 12 -17.17 1.36 -5.44
CA THR A 12 -17.21 1.53 -6.90
C THR A 12 -16.69 2.89 -7.33
N ASP A 13 -16.26 3.68 -6.36
CA ASP A 13 -15.74 5.02 -6.60
C ASP A 13 -14.44 4.99 -7.41
N PRO A 14 -14.16 6.04 -8.19
CA PRO A 14 -12.88 6.15 -8.87
C PRO A 14 -11.73 6.10 -7.88
N LEU A 15 -10.70 5.32 -8.20
CA LEU A 15 -9.50 5.26 -7.38
C LEU A 15 -8.59 6.46 -7.67
N PRO A 16 -7.78 6.89 -6.70
CA PRO A 16 -6.78 7.91 -6.95
C PRO A 16 -5.73 7.39 -7.93
N THR A 17 -5.07 8.29 -8.62
CA THR A 17 -3.91 7.93 -9.43
C THR A 17 -2.77 7.48 -8.50
N PRO A 18 -1.77 6.73 -9.02
CA PRO A 18 -0.61 6.38 -8.19
C PRO A 18 0.07 7.58 -7.56
N ALA A 19 0.21 8.68 -8.31
CA ALA A 19 0.83 9.91 -7.79
C ALA A 19 0.01 10.51 -6.65
N GLU A 20 -1.32 10.53 -6.78
CA GLU A 20 -2.20 11.03 -5.73
C GLU A 20 -2.14 10.13 -4.50
N ALA A 21 -2.16 8.80 -4.71
CA ALA A 21 -2.13 7.84 -3.62
C ALA A 21 -0.85 7.96 -2.79
N LEU A 22 0.29 8.23 -3.44
CA LEU A 22 1.57 8.40 -2.74
C LEU A 22 1.56 9.56 -1.75
N GLU A 23 0.78 10.58 -2.00
CA GLU A 23 0.68 11.75 -1.12
C GLU A 23 -0.35 11.57 0.00
N GLU A 24 -1.09 10.46 -0.01
CA GLU A 24 -2.08 10.18 1.01
C GLU A 24 -1.48 9.38 2.16
N PRO A 25 -1.98 9.56 3.39
CA PRO A 25 -1.54 8.73 4.51
C PRO A 25 -2.09 7.30 4.34
N PHE A 26 -1.41 6.33 4.91
CA PHE A 26 -1.87 4.95 4.89
C PHE A 26 -3.29 4.82 5.49
N ALA A 27 -3.60 5.66 6.47
CA ALA A 27 -4.91 5.71 7.09
C ALA A 27 -6.06 6.02 6.12
N ALA A 28 -5.76 6.62 4.98
CA ALA A 28 -6.78 6.90 3.96
C ALA A 28 -7.26 5.64 3.24
N PHE A 29 -6.56 4.52 3.43
CA PHE A 29 -6.88 3.25 2.79
C PHE A 29 -7.22 2.17 3.82
N PRO A 30 -8.31 2.36 4.60
CA PRO A 30 -8.71 1.35 5.58
C PRO A 30 -9.07 0.06 4.86
N SER A 31 -8.66 -1.07 5.37
CA SER A 31 -8.90 -2.39 4.80
C SER A 31 -8.09 -2.73 3.55
N TRP A 32 -7.19 -1.85 3.11
CA TRP A 32 -6.27 -2.16 2.02
C TRP A 32 -4.99 -2.76 2.58
N PHE A 33 -4.29 -3.51 1.73
CA PHE A 33 -2.97 -4.07 2.04
C PHE A 33 -1.93 -3.37 1.19
N LEU A 34 -0.78 -3.12 1.78
CA LEU A 34 0.37 -2.61 1.06
C LEU A 34 1.31 -3.77 0.79
N ARG A 35 1.48 -4.13 -0.49
CA ARG A 35 2.40 -5.18 -0.91
C ARG A 35 3.70 -4.54 -1.36
N ILE A 36 4.78 -4.95 -0.75
CA ILE A 36 6.11 -4.41 -1.03
C ILE A 36 7.02 -5.55 -1.46
N THR A 37 7.75 -5.34 -2.55
CA THR A 37 8.75 -6.28 -3.03
C THR A 37 10.12 -5.69 -2.77
N CYS A 38 10.98 -6.43 -2.08
CA CYS A 38 12.33 -5.99 -1.76
C CYS A 38 13.16 -5.84 -3.04
N ASP A 39 13.90 -4.73 -3.14
CA ASP A 39 14.74 -4.46 -4.31
C ASP A 39 16.01 -5.30 -4.35
N ARG A 40 16.36 -5.92 -3.24
CA ARG A 40 17.60 -6.69 -3.11
C ARG A 40 17.37 -8.20 -3.22
N CYS A 41 16.40 -8.74 -2.47
CA CYS A 41 16.16 -10.18 -2.46
C CYS A 41 14.90 -10.61 -3.22
N GLY A 42 14.06 -9.67 -3.64
CA GLY A 42 12.87 -9.98 -4.42
C GLY A 42 11.69 -10.55 -3.66
N LYS A 43 11.79 -10.68 -2.34
CA LYS A 43 10.69 -11.21 -1.54
C LYS A 43 9.58 -10.19 -1.37
N ASP A 44 8.35 -10.68 -1.43
CA ASP A 44 7.14 -9.87 -1.21
C ASP A 44 6.75 -9.87 0.26
N ARG A 45 6.12 -8.78 0.66
CA ARG A 45 5.65 -8.59 2.02
C ARG A 45 4.33 -7.85 1.98
N LEU A 46 3.34 -8.34 2.72
CA LEU A 46 2.05 -7.68 2.88
C LEU A 46 1.99 -6.96 4.21
N VAL A 47 1.63 -5.70 4.18
CA VAL A 47 1.49 -4.87 5.37
C VAL A 47 0.07 -4.32 5.43
N SER A 48 -0.58 -4.50 6.56
CA SER A 48 -1.87 -3.88 6.84
C SER A 48 -1.72 -2.84 7.93
N GLN A 49 -2.73 -2.00 8.11
CA GLN A 49 -2.70 -1.00 9.17
C GLN A 49 -2.68 -1.63 10.57
N VAL A 50 -3.22 -2.83 10.69
CA VAL A 50 -3.18 -3.59 11.95
C VAL A 50 -1.75 -3.98 12.30
N HIS A 51 -0.95 -4.36 11.30
CA HIS A 51 0.43 -4.82 11.52
C HIS A 51 1.42 -3.68 11.66
N ALA A 52 1.06 -2.49 11.18
CA ALA A 52 1.98 -1.36 11.17
C ALA A 52 1.28 -0.07 11.66
N PRO A 53 0.79 -0.07 12.90
CA PRO A 53 0.07 1.11 13.41
C PRO A 53 0.94 2.37 13.49
N ALA A 54 2.25 2.23 13.61
CA ALA A 54 3.16 3.36 13.67
C ALA A 54 3.21 4.14 12.34
N TRP A 55 2.78 3.53 11.25
CA TRP A 55 2.80 4.16 9.92
C TRP A 55 1.44 4.72 9.50
N HIS A 56 0.46 4.61 10.36
CA HIS A 56 -0.92 4.97 10.07
C HIS A 56 -1.05 6.40 9.52
N ASP A 57 -0.35 7.35 10.13
CA ASP A 57 -0.43 8.76 9.74
C ASP A 57 0.66 9.21 8.76
N ARG A 58 1.55 8.31 8.35
CA ARG A 58 2.58 8.63 7.38
C ARG A 58 2.05 8.48 5.97
N THR A 59 2.52 9.33 5.05
CA THR A 59 2.16 9.19 3.64
C THR A 59 2.78 7.91 3.09
N LEU A 60 2.16 7.35 2.06
CA LEU A 60 2.71 6.17 1.40
C LEU A 60 4.08 6.44 0.81
N ARG A 61 4.31 7.65 0.30
CA ARG A 61 5.62 8.06 -0.19
C ARG A 61 6.67 7.97 0.93
N ASP A 62 6.35 8.47 2.11
CA ASP A 62 7.28 8.45 3.25
C ASP A 62 7.57 7.02 3.72
N ILE A 63 6.52 6.19 3.78
CA ILE A 63 6.68 4.78 4.16
C ILE A 63 7.62 4.08 3.19
N LEU A 64 7.39 4.21 1.89
CA LEU A 64 8.19 3.53 0.87
C LEU A 64 9.65 4.02 0.84
N ALA A 65 9.88 5.28 1.23
CA ALA A 65 11.23 5.83 1.29
C ALA A 65 12.03 5.32 2.50
N ARG A 66 11.35 4.87 3.55
CA ARG A 66 11.99 4.51 4.82
C ARG A 66 11.99 3.03 5.14
N ILE A 67 11.04 2.28 4.57
CA ILE A 67 10.90 0.87 4.91
C ILE A 67 12.09 0.05 4.41
N ARG A 68 12.58 -0.84 5.26
CA ARG A 68 13.67 -1.75 4.92
C ARG A 68 13.25 -3.18 5.21
N HIS A 69 13.74 -4.10 4.40
CA HIS A 69 13.49 -5.51 4.58
C HIS A 69 14.41 -6.08 5.66
N ASP A 70 13.84 -6.64 6.71
CA ASP A 70 14.61 -7.28 7.79
C ASP A 70 15.40 -8.44 7.22
N GLY A 71 16.67 -8.52 7.61
CA GLY A 71 17.55 -9.59 7.19
C GLY A 71 18.45 -9.23 6.02
N CYS A 72 17.96 -8.50 5.02
CA CYS A 72 18.79 -8.12 3.87
C CYS A 72 19.03 -6.62 3.75
N GLY A 73 18.23 -5.80 4.43
CA GLY A 73 18.37 -4.34 4.40
C GLY A 73 17.91 -3.67 3.10
N GLY A 74 17.27 -4.41 2.20
CA GLY A 74 16.79 -3.85 0.94
C GLY A 74 15.65 -2.86 1.13
N LEU A 75 15.50 -1.96 0.16
CA LEU A 75 14.41 -0.99 0.11
C LEU A 75 13.26 -1.52 -0.73
N ALA A 76 12.17 -0.77 -0.77
CA ALA A 76 11.04 -1.11 -1.63
C ALA A 76 11.42 -0.93 -3.10
N GLY A 77 11.49 -2.01 -3.86
CA GLY A 77 11.74 -1.98 -5.30
C GLY A 77 10.44 -1.89 -6.08
N LYS A 78 9.38 -2.52 -5.56
CA LYS A 78 8.02 -2.44 -6.11
C LYS A 78 7.06 -2.28 -4.95
N ALA A 79 5.94 -1.62 -5.20
CA ALA A 79 4.91 -1.47 -4.19
C ALA A 79 3.55 -1.26 -4.86
N GLU A 80 2.52 -1.86 -4.27
CA GLU A 80 1.15 -1.67 -4.72
C GLU A 80 0.19 -1.77 -3.55
N LEU A 81 -0.94 -1.08 -3.67
CA LEU A 81 -2.05 -1.21 -2.72
C LEU A 81 -3.05 -2.21 -3.30
N LEU A 82 -3.54 -3.11 -2.45
CA LEU A 82 -4.48 -4.16 -2.83
C LEU A 82 -5.69 -4.12 -1.92
N THR A 83 -6.87 -4.36 -2.50
CA THR A 83 -8.11 -4.44 -1.71
C THR A 83 -8.29 -5.79 -1.03
N GLY A 84 -7.48 -6.79 -1.40
CA GLY A 84 -7.56 -8.12 -0.85
C GLY A 84 -6.41 -8.98 -1.33
N ILE A 85 -6.50 -10.28 -1.10
CA ILE A 85 -5.47 -11.24 -1.51
C ILE A 85 -6.05 -12.09 -2.63
N GLU A 86 -5.38 -12.11 -3.77
CA GLU A 86 -5.79 -12.89 -4.92
C GLU A 86 -5.85 -14.38 -4.57
N GLY A 87 -6.91 -15.04 -5.02
CA GLY A 87 -7.14 -16.45 -4.72
C GLY A 87 -7.78 -16.71 -3.36
N VAL A 88 -7.86 -15.72 -2.48
CA VAL A 88 -8.46 -15.83 -1.15
C VAL A 88 -9.72 -14.98 -1.05
N SER A 89 -9.65 -13.75 -1.56
CA SER A 89 -10.76 -12.80 -1.50
C SER A 89 -11.91 -13.24 -2.41
N SER A 90 -13.14 -13.12 -1.91
CA SER A 90 -14.35 -13.48 -2.66
C SER A 90 -14.73 -12.45 -3.73
N ARG A 91 -14.15 -11.26 -3.68
CA ARG A 91 -14.39 -10.17 -4.63
C ARG A 91 -13.16 -9.93 -5.48
N PRO A 92 -13.32 -9.38 -6.69
CA PRO A 92 -12.17 -9.01 -7.51
C PRO A 92 -11.25 -8.05 -6.75
N VAL A 93 -9.96 -8.31 -6.82
CA VAL A 93 -8.95 -7.47 -6.17
C VAL A 93 -8.68 -6.24 -7.04
N ARG A 94 -8.82 -5.06 -6.44
CA ARG A 94 -8.44 -3.81 -7.08
C ARG A 94 -7.04 -3.44 -6.61
N ARG A 95 -6.30 -2.76 -7.46
CA ARG A 95 -4.90 -2.41 -7.12
C ARG A 95 -4.53 -1.04 -7.61
N ILE A 96 -3.61 -0.41 -6.89
CA ILE A 96 -2.96 0.83 -7.28
C ILE A 96 -1.46 0.57 -7.23
N VAL A 97 -0.80 0.62 -8.39
CA VAL A 97 0.66 0.41 -8.45
C VAL A 97 1.36 1.71 -8.08
N LEU A 98 2.08 1.69 -6.97
CA LEU A 98 2.74 2.87 -6.42
C LEU A 98 4.17 3.04 -6.90
N LEU A 99 4.87 1.92 -7.12
CA LEU A 99 6.29 1.93 -7.44
C LEU A 99 6.64 0.71 -8.28
N GLY A 100 7.50 0.88 -9.26
CA GLY A 100 7.98 -0.23 -10.07
C GLY A 100 6.90 -0.85 -10.96
N GLY A 101 6.01 -0.05 -11.53
CA GLY A 101 4.94 -0.49 -12.40
C GLY A 101 5.45 -1.23 -13.65
N PRO A 102 4.53 -1.88 -14.39
CA PRO A 102 4.90 -2.63 -15.58
C PRO A 102 5.49 -1.75 -16.66
#